data_70e1080798deaf9a8310b005613da29d
#
_entry.id   70e1080798deaf9a8310b005613da29d
#
_cell.length_a   1.000
_cell.length_b   1.000
_cell.length_c   1.000
_cell.angle_alpha   90.00
_cell.angle_beta   90.00
_cell.angle_gamma   90.00
#
_symmetry.space_group_name_H-M   'P 1'
#
loop_
_entity.id
_entity.type
_entity.pdbx_description
1 polymer ?
#
loop_
_entity_poly.entity_id
_entity_poly.type
_entity_poly.pdbx_seq_one_letter_code
_entity_poly.pdbx_strand_id
1 'polypeptide(L)'
;RALFWQATPGCYAVRADLAEKYLGTTDPAALAEKFKDLDTIVATAKEVNDASGGKCKLFSGYDEIKRSLTGSRTQGFYDENDKITIDDNIKTYMETAKTLYDEDLTFNTDQWSADWSANMSGDGVDSNAALAYMGCPWFVYWSLSDAWKGNTILVPTQTKCYWGGTGLAATTDCADTELAAKIMKFFTCDEDGMVAINALNS
;
A
#
# COMPACT_ATOMS: atom_id res chain seq x y z
N ARG A 1 -22.94 13.02 -4.82
CA ARG A 1 -21.81 13.26 -3.89
C ARG A 1 -21.88 12.19 -2.80
N ALA A 2 -20.73 11.80 -2.26
CA ALA A 2 -20.62 10.84 -1.17
C ALA A 2 -19.87 11.46 0.02
N LEU A 3 -20.13 10.96 1.22
CA LEU A 3 -19.34 11.23 2.42
C LEU A 3 -18.50 9.98 2.72
N PHE A 4 -17.21 10.16 2.96
CA PHE A 4 -16.30 9.05 3.26
C PHE A 4 -16.21 8.84 4.78
N TRP A 5 -16.36 7.60 5.21
CA TRP A 5 -16.22 7.19 6.61
C TRP A 5 -14.88 6.48 6.89
N GLN A 6 -14.14 6.13 5.86
CA GLN A 6 -12.89 5.44 5.96
C GLN A 6 -11.75 6.27 5.36
N ALA A 7 -10.78 6.64 6.19
CA ALA A 7 -9.52 7.22 5.74
C ALA A 7 -8.55 6.11 5.33
N THR A 8 -7.95 6.23 4.15
CA THR A 8 -7.07 5.18 3.58
C THR A 8 -5.75 5.74 3.08
N PRO A 9 -4.98 6.48 3.93
CA PRO A 9 -3.66 6.94 3.55
C PRO A 9 -2.76 5.75 3.23
N GLY A 10 -1.95 5.86 2.16
CA GLY A 10 -0.99 4.86 1.77
C GLY A 10 0.19 4.79 2.72
N CYS A 11 0.67 3.59 2.97
CA CYS A 11 1.89 3.30 3.72
C CYS A 11 2.57 2.05 3.15
N TYR A 12 3.84 1.86 3.49
CA TYR A 12 4.44 0.54 3.42
C TYR A 12 4.30 -0.14 4.79
N ALA A 13 3.72 -1.34 4.80
CA ALA A 13 3.84 -2.27 5.91
C ALA A 13 5.15 -3.02 5.73
N VAL A 14 6.02 -2.96 6.73
CA VAL A 14 7.34 -3.58 6.76
C VAL A 14 7.35 -4.66 7.82
N ARG A 15 7.80 -5.85 7.48
CA ARG A 15 7.87 -6.98 8.40
C ARG A 15 9.10 -6.86 9.30
N ALA A 16 8.88 -6.69 10.60
CA ALA A 16 9.92 -6.31 11.56
C ALA A 16 11.05 -7.36 11.68
N ASP A 17 10.72 -8.65 11.73
CA ASP A 17 11.70 -9.74 11.80
C ASP A 17 12.62 -9.79 10.57
N LEU A 18 12.06 -9.58 9.37
CA LEU A 18 12.86 -9.54 8.15
C LEU A 18 13.67 -8.24 8.02
N ALA A 19 13.12 -7.12 8.50
CA ALA A 19 13.85 -5.85 8.54
C ALA A 19 15.04 -5.91 9.48
N GLU A 20 14.87 -6.46 10.69
CA GLU A 20 15.99 -6.69 11.62
C GLU A 20 17.06 -7.58 10.98
N LYS A 21 16.62 -8.67 10.35
CA LYS A 21 17.53 -9.67 9.78
C LYS A 21 18.33 -9.16 8.58
N TYR A 22 17.69 -8.44 7.66
CA TYR A 22 18.29 -8.09 6.37
C TYR A 22 18.66 -6.60 6.22
N LEU A 23 18.10 -5.72 7.06
CA LEU A 23 18.38 -4.28 7.08
C LEU A 23 19.04 -3.83 8.40
N GLY A 24 19.10 -4.72 9.41
CA GLY A 24 19.74 -4.45 10.70
C GLY A 24 19.01 -3.42 11.56
N THR A 25 17.73 -3.18 11.32
CA THR A 25 16.96 -2.20 12.07
C THR A 25 15.47 -2.47 12.08
N THR A 26 14.82 -2.16 13.20
CA THR A 26 13.36 -2.08 13.36
C THR A 26 12.92 -0.67 13.74
N ASP A 27 13.84 0.30 13.76
CA ASP A 27 13.49 1.69 14.03
C ASP A 27 12.65 2.28 12.89
N PRO A 28 11.42 2.77 13.17
CA PRO A 28 10.56 3.32 12.12
C PRO A 28 11.16 4.50 11.35
N ALA A 29 11.96 5.34 12.02
CA ALA A 29 12.59 6.49 11.38
C ALA A 29 13.72 6.05 10.43
N ALA A 30 14.54 5.10 10.85
CA ALA A 30 15.59 4.52 9.99
C ALA A 30 15.00 3.78 8.79
N LEU A 31 13.91 3.04 8.99
CA LEU A 31 13.19 2.38 7.91
C LEU A 31 12.54 3.40 6.95
N ALA A 32 11.95 4.48 7.45
CA ALA A 32 11.38 5.52 6.60
C ALA A 32 12.41 6.12 5.63
N GLU A 33 13.67 6.28 6.06
CA GLU A 33 14.77 6.72 5.19
C GLU A 33 15.05 5.74 4.03
N LYS A 34 14.83 4.44 4.24
CA LYS A 34 15.01 3.41 3.21
C LYS A 34 13.89 3.39 2.16
N PHE A 35 12.78 4.06 2.41
CA PHE A 35 11.60 4.16 1.53
C PHE A 35 11.31 5.58 1.05
N LYS A 36 12.17 6.56 1.31
CA LYS A 36 11.90 7.99 1.10
C LYS A 36 11.75 8.39 -0.37
N ASP A 37 12.44 7.73 -1.27
CA ASP A 37 12.41 7.96 -2.72
C ASP A 37 12.69 6.66 -3.48
N LEU A 38 12.48 6.68 -4.80
CA LEU A 38 12.61 5.49 -5.63
C LEU A 38 14.05 4.98 -5.75
N ASP A 39 15.03 5.87 -5.80
CA ASP A 39 16.45 5.48 -5.86
C ASP A 39 16.84 4.73 -4.60
N THR A 40 16.40 5.24 -3.45
CA THR A 40 16.62 4.60 -2.14
C THR A 40 15.87 3.27 -2.04
N ILE A 41 14.65 3.18 -2.56
CA ILE A 41 13.88 1.92 -2.64
C ILE A 41 14.62 0.88 -3.48
N VAL A 42 15.14 1.24 -4.65
CA VAL A 42 15.93 0.33 -5.50
C VAL A 42 17.22 -0.11 -4.79
N ALA A 43 17.92 0.82 -4.15
CA ALA A 43 19.12 0.50 -3.37
C ALA A 43 18.81 -0.46 -2.20
N THR A 44 17.71 -0.23 -1.48
CA THR A 44 17.24 -1.11 -0.39
C THR A 44 16.81 -2.47 -0.92
N ALA A 45 16.17 -2.52 -2.09
CA ALA A 45 15.83 -3.80 -2.73
C ALA A 45 17.07 -4.64 -3.08
N LYS A 46 18.13 -4.01 -3.57
CA LYS A 46 19.44 -4.68 -3.80
C LYS A 46 20.03 -5.19 -2.48
N GLU A 47 20.05 -4.35 -1.44
CA GLU A 47 20.57 -4.72 -0.11
C GLU A 47 19.87 -5.97 0.45
N VAL A 48 18.54 -6.01 0.41
CA VAL A 48 17.75 -7.17 0.88
C VAL A 48 17.98 -8.41 0.02
N ASN A 49 17.99 -8.24 -1.29
CA ASN A 49 18.22 -9.34 -2.24
C ASN A 49 19.59 -9.99 -2.00
N ASP A 50 20.64 -9.17 -1.92
CA ASP A 50 22.02 -9.64 -1.72
C ASP A 50 22.19 -10.29 -0.33
N ALA A 51 21.69 -9.66 0.73
CA ALA A 51 21.79 -10.18 2.09
C ALA A 51 21.07 -11.52 2.30
N SER A 52 20.02 -11.78 1.52
CA SER A 52 19.21 -13.00 1.60
C SER A 52 19.61 -14.09 0.58
N GLY A 53 20.50 -13.78 -0.35
CA GLY A 53 20.78 -14.65 -1.49
C GLY A 53 19.54 -14.86 -2.38
N GLY A 54 18.68 -13.84 -2.50
CA GLY A 54 17.48 -13.85 -3.32
C GLY A 54 16.24 -14.50 -2.66
N LYS A 55 16.35 -15.01 -1.43
CA LYS A 55 15.24 -15.65 -0.71
C LYS A 55 14.27 -14.65 -0.08
N CYS A 56 14.75 -13.47 0.25
CA CYS A 56 13.92 -12.34 0.63
C CYS A 56 14.12 -11.22 -0.38
N LYS A 57 13.04 -10.60 -0.82
CA LYS A 57 13.08 -9.40 -1.65
C LYS A 57 12.32 -8.28 -0.96
N LEU A 58 12.63 -7.03 -1.30
CA LEU A 58 11.96 -5.89 -0.67
C LEU A 58 10.46 -5.94 -0.92
N PHE A 59 10.08 -6.24 -2.17
CA PHE A 59 8.69 -6.33 -2.63
C PHE A 59 8.42 -7.66 -3.32
N SER A 60 7.18 -8.13 -3.26
CA SER A 60 6.75 -9.32 -4.00
C SER A 60 6.66 -9.05 -5.50
N GLY A 61 6.19 -7.86 -5.88
CA GLY A 61 6.14 -7.40 -7.26
C GLY A 61 6.29 -5.88 -7.35
N TYR A 62 6.46 -5.37 -8.55
CA TYR A 62 6.58 -3.93 -8.80
C TYR A 62 5.26 -3.14 -8.63
N ASP A 63 4.13 -3.82 -8.47
CA ASP A 63 2.84 -3.21 -8.14
C ASP A 63 2.88 -2.46 -6.79
N GLU A 64 3.83 -2.81 -5.90
CA GLU A 64 3.97 -2.17 -4.59
C GLU A 64 4.37 -0.68 -4.68
N ILE A 65 4.98 -0.23 -5.78
CA ILE A 65 5.26 1.18 -6.03
C ILE A 65 4.19 1.87 -6.89
N LYS A 66 3.30 1.11 -7.52
CA LYS A 66 2.35 1.59 -8.53
C LYS A 66 1.36 2.63 -7.97
N ARG A 67 0.74 2.33 -6.83
CA ARG A 67 -0.34 3.19 -6.31
C ARG A 67 0.15 4.55 -5.84
N SER A 68 1.30 4.60 -5.19
CA SER A 68 1.87 5.86 -4.75
C SER A 68 2.18 6.77 -5.93
N LEU A 69 2.71 6.23 -7.01
CA LEU A 69 3.03 7.00 -8.22
C LEU A 69 1.79 7.32 -9.07
N THR A 70 0.91 6.34 -9.30
CA THR A 70 -0.31 6.58 -10.09
C THR A 70 -1.33 7.42 -9.34
N GLY A 71 -1.40 7.32 -8.01
CA GLY A 71 -2.28 8.11 -7.15
C GLY A 71 -1.86 9.57 -6.98
N SER A 72 -0.60 9.89 -7.26
CA SER A 72 -0.04 11.25 -7.19
C SER A 72 -0.02 11.99 -8.54
N ARG A 73 -0.71 11.45 -9.55
CA ARG A 73 -0.81 12.09 -10.87
C ARG A 73 -1.35 13.51 -10.77
N THR A 74 -0.84 14.38 -11.61
CA THR A 74 -1.28 15.78 -11.72
C THR A 74 -2.24 16.01 -12.87
N GLN A 75 -2.40 15.04 -13.78
CA GLN A 75 -3.27 15.10 -14.95
C GLN A 75 -3.99 13.77 -15.21
N GLY A 76 -5.08 13.83 -15.98
CA GLY A 76 -5.82 12.65 -16.44
C GLY A 76 -5.05 11.84 -17.48
N PHE A 77 -5.58 10.65 -17.84
CA PHE A 77 -5.05 9.85 -18.94
C PHE A 77 -5.43 10.41 -20.33
N TYR A 78 -6.36 11.35 -20.38
CA TYR A 78 -6.81 12.01 -21.61
C TYR A 78 -6.81 13.52 -21.39
N ASP A 79 -6.40 14.25 -22.42
CA ASP A 79 -6.51 15.72 -22.49
C ASP A 79 -7.93 16.16 -22.94
N GLU A 80 -8.12 17.45 -23.09
CA GLU A 80 -9.39 18.05 -23.54
C GLU A 80 -9.78 17.70 -24.99
N ASN A 81 -8.87 17.08 -25.76
CA ASN A 81 -9.07 16.65 -27.14
C ASN A 81 -9.13 15.11 -27.26
N ASP A 82 -9.39 14.41 -26.15
CA ASP A 82 -9.44 12.93 -26.05
C ASP A 82 -8.12 12.24 -26.47
N LYS A 83 -6.98 12.93 -26.40
CA LYS A 83 -5.66 12.34 -26.64
C LYS A 83 -5.08 11.80 -25.34
N ILE A 84 -4.44 10.64 -25.45
CA ILE A 84 -3.74 10.01 -24.31
C ILE A 84 -2.61 10.92 -23.85
N THR A 85 -2.60 11.22 -22.56
CA THR A 85 -1.51 11.91 -21.86
C THR A 85 -0.89 10.96 -20.85
N ILE A 86 0.44 10.95 -20.78
CA ILE A 86 1.18 10.15 -19.82
C ILE A 86 1.88 11.09 -18.85
N ASP A 87 1.38 11.09 -17.61
CA ASP A 87 1.96 11.85 -16.51
C ASP A 87 3.37 11.35 -16.18
N ASP A 88 4.26 12.25 -15.74
CA ASP A 88 5.64 11.88 -15.44
C ASP A 88 5.74 10.85 -14.30
N ASN A 89 4.82 10.85 -13.34
CA ASN A 89 4.75 9.82 -12.32
C ASN A 89 4.46 8.43 -12.91
N ILE A 90 3.68 8.34 -13.98
CA ILE A 90 3.45 7.07 -14.70
C ILE A 90 4.72 6.62 -15.42
N LYS A 91 5.44 7.52 -16.07
CA LYS A 91 6.74 7.19 -16.71
C LYS A 91 7.73 6.71 -15.69
N THR A 92 7.86 7.44 -14.58
CA THR A 92 8.76 7.08 -13.46
C THR A 92 8.40 5.71 -12.90
N TYR A 93 7.08 5.40 -12.74
CA TYR A 93 6.65 4.07 -12.34
C TYR A 93 7.14 2.99 -13.32
N MET A 94 6.93 3.20 -14.62
CA MET A 94 7.31 2.23 -15.65
C MET A 94 8.84 2.01 -15.69
N GLU A 95 9.63 3.07 -15.57
CA GLU A 95 11.10 3.00 -15.55
C GLU A 95 11.61 2.27 -14.31
N THR A 96 11.06 2.59 -13.12
CA THR A 96 11.45 1.92 -11.88
C THR A 96 10.99 0.46 -11.87
N ALA A 97 9.77 0.17 -12.32
CA ALA A 97 9.28 -1.20 -12.45
C ALA A 97 10.16 -2.04 -13.39
N LYS A 98 10.60 -1.43 -14.51
CA LYS A 98 11.56 -2.07 -15.42
C LYS A 98 12.90 -2.34 -14.74
N THR A 99 13.43 -1.42 -13.95
CA THR A 99 14.66 -1.62 -13.19
C THR A 99 14.53 -2.76 -12.19
N LEU A 100 13.44 -2.79 -11.43
CA LEU A 100 13.15 -3.88 -10.48
C LEU A 100 13.03 -5.24 -11.16
N TYR A 101 12.49 -5.27 -12.38
CA TYR A 101 12.39 -6.49 -13.19
C TYR A 101 13.74 -6.92 -13.76
N ASP A 102 14.44 -6.02 -14.46
CA ASP A 102 15.70 -6.34 -15.16
C ASP A 102 16.81 -6.79 -14.20
N GLU A 103 16.82 -6.27 -12.98
CA GLU A 103 17.80 -6.58 -11.94
C GLU A 103 17.35 -7.70 -10.98
N ASP A 104 16.22 -8.35 -11.26
CA ASP A 104 15.63 -9.43 -10.44
C ASP A 104 15.45 -9.03 -8.95
N LEU A 105 14.91 -7.83 -8.70
CA LEU A 105 14.75 -7.28 -7.34
C LEU A 105 13.36 -7.53 -6.72
N THR A 106 12.45 -8.17 -7.47
CA THR A 106 11.14 -8.64 -6.97
C THR A 106 10.92 -10.07 -7.43
N PHE A 107 9.91 -10.74 -6.88
CA PHE A 107 9.49 -12.08 -7.37
C PHE A 107 8.59 -11.99 -8.61
N ASN A 108 8.39 -10.80 -9.16
CA ASN A 108 7.58 -10.53 -10.36
C ASN A 108 6.13 -11.06 -10.26
N THR A 109 5.58 -11.04 -9.06
CA THR A 109 4.21 -11.50 -8.82
C THR A 109 3.21 -10.37 -9.04
N ASP A 110 2.05 -10.73 -9.58
CA ASP A 110 0.90 -9.82 -9.63
C ASP A 110 0.25 -9.70 -8.25
N GLN A 111 -0.14 -8.49 -7.88
CA GLN A 111 -0.87 -8.23 -6.64
C GLN A 111 -2.15 -9.10 -6.58
N TRP A 112 -2.39 -9.72 -5.43
CA TRP A 112 -3.51 -10.65 -5.15
C TRP A 112 -3.37 -12.06 -5.79
N SER A 113 -2.27 -12.36 -6.46
CA SER A 113 -1.99 -13.71 -6.91
C SER A 113 -1.68 -14.67 -5.74
N ALA A 114 -1.71 -15.98 -6.02
CA ALA A 114 -1.33 -16.99 -5.03
C ALA A 114 0.14 -16.85 -4.59
N ASP A 115 1.04 -16.60 -5.54
CA ASP A 115 2.46 -16.44 -5.28
C ASP A 115 2.75 -15.14 -4.48
N TRP A 116 2.03 -14.05 -4.78
CA TRP A 116 2.09 -12.82 -4.01
C TRP A 116 1.69 -13.07 -2.54
N SER A 117 0.62 -13.85 -2.31
CA SER A 117 0.15 -14.22 -0.97
C SER A 117 1.11 -15.20 -0.28
N ALA A 118 1.73 -16.13 -1.02
CA ALA A 118 2.73 -17.04 -0.49
C ALA A 118 3.98 -16.29 -0.01
N ASN A 119 4.48 -15.32 -0.78
CA ASN A 119 5.62 -14.48 -0.41
C ASN A 119 5.33 -13.61 0.82
N MET A 120 4.06 -13.26 1.08
CA MET A 120 3.64 -12.55 2.29
C MET A 120 3.83 -13.39 3.56
N SER A 121 3.66 -14.70 3.44
CA SER A 121 3.74 -15.66 4.56
C SER A 121 5.11 -16.31 4.71
N GLY A 122 6.00 -16.12 3.74
CA GLY A 122 7.31 -16.76 3.72
C GLY A 122 8.26 -16.27 4.81
N ASP A 123 9.34 -17.01 5.05
CA ASP A 123 10.34 -16.75 6.09
C ASP A 123 11.68 -16.17 5.55
N GLY A 124 11.84 -16.14 4.23
CA GLY A 124 13.06 -15.68 3.59
C GLY A 124 14.27 -16.59 3.78
N VAL A 125 14.07 -17.84 4.18
CA VAL A 125 15.12 -18.87 4.36
C VAL A 125 14.75 -20.12 3.58
N ASP A 126 13.70 -20.81 4.02
CA ASP A 126 13.21 -22.03 3.37
C ASP A 126 12.18 -21.71 2.30
N SER A 127 11.47 -20.59 2.45
CA SER A 127 10.46 -20.08 1.53
C SER A 127 10.77 -18.64 1.12
N ASN A 128 10.36 -18.26 -0.08
CA ASN A 128 10.47 -16.88 -0.54
C ASN A 128 9.62 -15.95 0.34
N ALA A 129 10.17 -14.77 0.67
CA ALA A 129 9.47 -13.77 1.47
C ALA A 129 9.62 -12.37 0.87
N ALA A 130 8.54 -11.59 0.92
CA ALA A 130 8.60 -10.15 0.68
C ALA A 130 8.64 -9.40 2.01
N LEU A 131 9.60 -8.47 2.13
CA LEU A 131 9.84 -7.71 3.34
C LEU A 131 8.80 -6.62 3.55
N ALA A 132 8.28 -6.02 2.47
CA ALA A 132 7.34 -4.93 2.55
C ALA A 132 6.21 -5.05 1.53
N TYR A 133 5.04 -4.54 1.91
CA TYR A 133 3.86 -4.41 1.06
C TYR A 133 3.30 -3.00 1.14
N MET A 134 2.95 -2.42 0.00
CA MET A 134 2.22 -1.17 -0.03
C MET A 134 0.76 -1.41 0.34
N GLY A 135 0.27 -0.65 1.29
CA GLY A 135 -1.09 -0.80 1.79
C GLY A 135 -1.70 0.49 2.32
N CYS A 136 -2.76 0.32 3.06
CA CYS A 136 -3.48 1.35 3.80
C CYS A 136 -4.14 0.68 5.02
N PRO A 137 -4.83 1.38 5.93
CA PRO A 137 -5.34 0.78 7.16
C PRO A 137 -6.13 -0.51 6.98
N TRP A 138 -7.06 -0.59 6.01
CA TRP A 138 -7.83 -1.83 5.78
C TRP A 138 -6.94 -2.98 5.27
N PHE A 139 -5.91 -2.69 4.47
CA PHE A 139 -4.97 -3.70 3.97
C PHE A 139 -4.16 -4.29 5.12
N VAL A 140 -3.62 -3.44 5.99
CA VAL A 140 -2.85 -3.88 7.17
C VAL A 140 -3.69 -4.75 8.09
N TYR A 141 -4.96 -4.38 8.29
CA TYR A 141 -5.85 -5.09 9.20
C TYR A 141 -6.42 -6.39 8.63
N TRP A 142 -6.81 -6.41 7.34
CA TRP A 142 -7.58 -7.51 6.76
C TRP A 142 -6.81 -8.41 5.80
N SER A 143 -5.70 -7.93 5.21
CA SER A 143 -5.05 -8.62 4.10
C SER A 143 -3.69 -9.22 4.46
N LEU A 144 -3.00 -8.66 5.45
CA LEU A 144 -1.72 -9.21 5.89
C LEU A 144 -1.92 -10.57 6.58
N SER A 145 -1.01 -11.51 6.29
CA SER A 145 -1.04 -12.86 6.89
C SER A 145 -0.70 -12.85 8.38
N ASP A 146 -0.92 -13.97 9.03
CA ASP A 146 -0.64 -14.13 10.47
C ASP A 146 0.83 -13.85 10.84
N ALA A 147 1.77 -14.04 9.90
CA ALA A 147 3.19 -13.73 10.10
C ALA A 147 3.46 -12.24 10.40
N TRP A 148 2.50 -11.36 10.10
CA TRP A 148 2.59 -9.91 10.29
C TRP A 148 1.97 -9.44 11.61
N LYS A 149 1.23 -10.28 12.32
CA LYS A 149 0.57 -9.90 13.58
C LYS A 149 1.62 -9.60 14.67
N GLY A 150 1.59 -8.36 15.19
CA GLY A 150 2.59 -7.89 16.15
C GLY A 150 4.01 -7.77 15.60
N ASN A 151 4.17 -7.89 14.28
CA ASN A 151 5.44 -7.92 13.55
C ASN A 151 5.44 -6.94 12.36
N THR A 152 4.66 -5.86 12.46
CA THR A 152 4.48 -4.87 11.38
C THR A 152 4.92 -3.50 11.83
N ILE A 153 5.77 -2.86 11.03
CA ILE A 153 6.16 -1.46 11.15
C ILE A 153 5.57 -0.71 9.95
N LEU A 154 4.94 0.43 10.20
CA LEU A 154 4.39 1.26 9.14
C LEU A 154 5.34 2.42 8.84
N VAL A 155 5.69 2.58 7.56
CA VAL A 155 6.49 3.70 7.07
C VAL A 155 5.76 4.45 5.95
N PRO A 156 6.00 5.75 5.77
CA PRO A 156 5.38 6.51 4.69
C PRO A 156 5.76 5.96 3.31
N THR A 157 4.86 6.10 2.36
CA THR A 157 5.21 5.96 0.93
C THR A 157 5.99 7.18 0.46
N GLN A 158 6.83 7.00 -0.58
CA GLN A 158 7.67 8.06 -1.17
C GLN A 158 6.84 9.25 -1.71
N THR A 159 5.59 9.03 -2.04
CA THR A 159 4.62 10.08 -2.39
C THR A 159 3.31 9.84 -1.63
N LYS A 160 2.65 10.93 -1.25
CA LYS A 160 1.35 10.84 -0.57
C LYS A 160 0.30 10.29 -1.51
N CYS A 161 -0.40 9.26 -1.07
CA CYS A 161 -1.48 8.66 -1.83
C CYS A 161 -2.60 8.13 -0.92
N TYR A 162 -3.73 7.83 -1.53
CA TYR A 162 -4.84 7.12 -0.89
C TYR A 162 -5.14 5.86 -1.68
N TRP A 163 -5.49 4.79 -0.96
CA TRP A 163 -5.90 3.56 -1.60
C TRP A 163 -7.33 3.18 -1.22
N GLY A 164 -8.26 3.54 -2.12
CA GLY A 164 -9.67 3.26 -1.94
C GLY A 164 -10.31 4.14 -0.87
N GLY A 165 -11.10 3.53 -0.03
CA GLY A 165 -11.95 4.16 0.95
C GLY A 165 -13.41 3.86 0.65
N THR A 166 -14.25 3.90 1.70
CA THR A 166 -15.67 3.64 1.58
C THR A 166 -16.44 4.93 1.75
N GLY A 167 -17.27 5.25 0.77
CA GLY A 167 -18.17 6.39 0.80
C GLY A 167 -19.64 5.96 0.89
N LEU A 168 -20.41 6.70 1.66
CA LEU A 168 -21.86 6.58 1.73
C LEU A 168 -22.51 7.62 0.83
N ALA A 169 -23.48 7.21 0.02
CA ALA A 169 -24.24 8.10 -0.84
C ALA A 169 -25.72 7.66 -0.84
N ALA A 170 -26.62 8.62 -0.90
CA ALA A 170 -28.02 8.36 -1.22
C ALA A 170 -28.21 8.39 -2.74
N THR A 171 -29.05 7.49 -3.26
CA THR A 171 -29.45 7.49 -4.67
C THR A 171 -30.41 8.64 -4.95
N THR A 172 -30.58 8.99 -6.23
CA THR A 172 -31.54 10.02 -6.65
C THR A 172 -32.99 9.66 -6.33
N ASP A 173 -33.28 8.35 -6.24
CA ASP A 173 -34.63 7.82 -5.98
C ASP A 173 -34.85 7.47 -4.49
N CYS A 174 -34.01 7.99 -3.60
CA CYS A 174 -34.14 7.79 -2.17
C CYS A 174 -35.46 8.41 -1.66
N ALA A 175 -36.35 7.56 -1.14
CA ALA A 175 -37.69 7.98 -0.69
C ALA A 175 -37.64 8.86 0.57
N ASP A 176 -36.65 8.68 1.44
CA ASP A 176 -36.44 9.46 2.66
C ASP A 176 -35.02 10.03 2.74
N THR A 177 -34.86 11.20 2.15
CA THR A 177 -33.57 11.90 2.11
C THR A 177 -33.13 12.44 3.48
N GLU A 178 -34.07 12.72 4.39
CA GLU A 178 -33.74 13.16 5.75
C GLU A 178 -33.16 12.02 6.57
N LEU A 179 -33.77 10.84 6.52
CA LEU A 179 -33.26 9.65 7.19
C LEU A 179 -31.92 9.26 6.60
N ALA A 180 -31.76 9.25 5.27
CA ALA A 180 -30.49 8.98 4.60
C ALA A 180 -29.40 9.95 5.08
N ALA A 181 -29.70 11.25 5.17
CA ALA A 181 -28.74 12.24 5.66
C ALA A 181 -28.34 12.00 7.14
N LYS A 182 -29.29 11.62 7.99
CA LYS A 182 -29.00 11.27 9.40
C LYS A 182 -28.10 10.05 9.51
N ILE A 183 -28.39 9.00 8.74
CA ILE A 183 -27.55 7.78 8.68
C ILE A 183 -26.15 8.12 8.19
N MET A 184 -26.04 8.84 7.08
CA MET A 184 -24.75 9.24 6.53
C MET A 184 -23.94 10.05 7.55
N LYS A 185 -24.59 11.04 8.21
CA LYS A 185 -23.94 11.87 9.23
C LYS A 185 -23.45 11.03 10.42
N PHE A 186 -24.24 10.10 10.91
CA PHE A 186 -23.86 9.20 12.02
C PHE A 186 -22.59 8.41 11.68
N PHE A 187 -22.48 7.85 10.47
CA PHE A 187 -21.33 7.04 10.07
C PHE A 187 -20.10 7.85 9.63
N THR A 188 -20.23 9.15 9.35
CA THR A 188 -19.12 9.92 8.72
C THR A 188 -18.70 11.18 9.46
N CYS A 189 -19.55 11.73 10.32
CA CYS A 189 -19.34 13.03 10.95
C CYS A 189 -19.62 13.04 12.46
N ASP A 190 -20.24 11.98 12.98
CA ASP A 190 -20.61 11.88 14.39
C ASP A 190 -19.50 11.15 15.15
N GLU A 191 -18.90 11.80 16.15
CA GLU A 191 -17.78 11.24 16.90
C GLU A 191 -18.20 9.99 17.68
N ASP A 192 -19.35 10.03 18.36
CA ASP A 192 -19.85 8.89 19.13
C ASP A 192 -20.19 7.71 18.22
N GLY A 193 -20.75 7.99 17.02
CA GLY A 193 -21.00 7.00 16.00
C GLY A 193 -19.72 6.31 15.51
N MET A 194 -18.67 7.09 15.24
CA MET A 194 -17.39 6.57 14.81
C MET A 194 -16.67 5.74 15.90
N VAL A 195 -16.75 6.18 17.16
CA VAL A 195 -16.22 5.45 18.31
C VAL A 195 -16.95 4.11 18.47
N ALA A 196 -18.29 4.10 18.36
CA ALA A 196 -19.08 2.88 18.47
C ALA A 196 -18.74 1.86 17.35
N ILE A 197 -18.55 2.33 16.12
CA ILE A 197 -18.15 1.48 14.99
C ILE A 197 -16.75 0.87 15.23
N ASN A 198 -15.79 1.67 15.68
CA ASN A 198 -14.46 1.18 15.97
C ASN A 198 -14.46 0.13 17.09
N ALA A 199 -15.26 0.32 18.14
CA ALA A 199 -15.38 -0.64 19.24
C ALA A 199 -15.97 -2.00 18.82
N LEU A 200 -16.77 -2.05 17.75
CA LEU A 200 -17.30 -3.29 17.20
C LEU A 200 -16.25 -4.10 16.39
N ASN A 201 -15.17 -3.46 15.98
CA ASN A 201 -14.12 -4.06 15.13
C ASN A 201 -12.78 -4.25 15.87
N SER A 202 -12.75 -4.07 17.19
CA SER A 202 -11.54 -4.15 18.02
C SER A 202 -11.33 -5.55 18.57
#